data_a6ffea2e63a7e7a275ba198e1694684e
#
_entry.id   a6ffea2e63a7e7a275ba198e1694684e
#
_cell.length_a   1.000
_cell.length_b   1.000
_cell.length_c   1.000
_cell.angle_alpha   90.00
_cell.angle_beta   90.00
_cell.angle_gamma   90.00
#
_symmetry.space_group_name_H-M   'P 1'
#
loop_
_entity.id
_entity.type
_entity.pdbx_description
1 polymer ?
#
loop_
_entity_poly.entity_id
_entity_poly.type
_entity_poly.pdbx_seq_one_letter_code
_entity_poly.pdbx_strand_id
1 'polypeptide(L)'
;MHSARIVLYLLYPFFAYIDVNFLFTSCPTECRLSSSKSRWQCVVSLRFTSNSQSQVRNEEFGPIIYDKAQVEDRIRRAQRAILNPSKPSKQFLVDTDDNTQDSELSFSSNCVSLQISGPDVADLSFCDLPGGSFMSRLYS
;
A
#
# COMPACT_ATOMS: atom_id res chain seq x y z
N MET A 1 -3.63 15.24 10.11
CA MET A 1 -3.09 15.66 8.80
C MET A 1 -1.56 15.82 8.77
N HIS A 2 -0.92 16.14 9.90
CA HIS A 2 0.54 16.32 9.92
C HIS A 2 1.34 15.03 9.90
N SER A 3 0.79 13.92 10.40
CA SER A 3 1.51 12.64 10.54
C SER A 3 1.86 11.98 9.21
N ALA A 4 0.98 12.01 8.22
CA ALA A 4 1.27 11.41 6.91
C ALA A 4 2.33 12.20 6.12
N ARG A 5 2.39 13.53 6.32
CA ARG A 5 3.45 14.35 5.76
C ARG A 5 4.82 13.99 6.33
N ILE A 6 4.89 13.69 7.63
CA ILE A 6 6.13 13.29 8.29
C ILE A 6 6.63 11.95 7.75
N VAL A 7 5.72 10.99 7.54
CA VAL A 7 6.06 9.68 6.97
C VAL A 7 6.59 9.83 5.55
N LEU A 8 5.95 10.64 4.73
CA LEU A 8 6.42 10.92 3.38
C LEU A 8 7.78 11.62 3.37
N TYR A 9 8.02 12.49 4.33
CA TYR A 9 9.31 13.16 4.49
C TYR A 9 10.43 12.18 4.87
N LEU A 10 10.14 11.22 5.75
CA LEU A 10 11.08 10.17 6.12
C LEU A 10 11.36 9.18 4.97
N LEU A 11 10.39 9.06 4.06
CA LEU A 11 10.49 8.20 2.89
C LEU A 11 10.96 8.95 1.63
N TYR A 12 11.11 10.26 1.73
CA TYR A 12 11.74 11.04 0.69
C TYR A 12 13.23 10.62 0.58
N PRO A 13 13.75 10.26 -0.57
CA PRO A 13 13.22 10.44 -1.92
C PRO A 13 12.37 9.27 -2.48
N PHE A 14 12.07 8.24 -1.70
CA PHE A 14 11.43 7.02 -2.20
C PHE A 14 9.99 7.24 -2.67
N PHE A 15 9.29 8.19 -2.04
CA PHE A 15 7.89 8.51 -2.34
C PHE A 15 7.69 9.95 -2.80
N ALA A 16 8.70 10.54 -3.45
CA ALA A 16 8.62 11.92 -3.93
C ALA A 16 7.42 12.18 -4.88
N TYR A 17 6.86 11.13 -5.43
CA TYR A 17 5.76 11.18 -6.41
C TYR A 17 4.41 10.71 -5.84
N ILE A 18 4.35 10.28 -4.57
CA ILE A 18 3.09 9.83 -3.98
C ILE A 18 2.34 11.04 -3.43
N ASP A 19 1.15 11.30 -3.97
CA ASP A 19 0.27 12.32 -3.42
C ASP A 19 -0.17 11.92 -2.01
N VAL A 20 0.10 12.80 -1.05
CA VAL A 20 -0.24 12.59 0.36
C VAL A 20 -1.73 12.36 0.56
N ASN A 21 -2.56 13.03 -0.22
CA ASN A 21 -4.02 12.88 -0.15
C ASN A 21 -4.47 11.48 -0.53
N PHE A 22 -3.67 10.78 -1.29
CA PHE A 22 -3.93 9.42 -1.73
C PHE A 22 -3.78 8.40 -0.60
N LEU A 23 -2.86 8.63 0.36
CA LEU A 23 -2.65 7.73 1.49
C LEU A 23 -3.75 7.80 2.55
N PHE A 24 -4.62 8.82 2.51
CA PHE A 24 -5.79 8.97 3.39
C PHE A 24 -7.02 8.27 2.84
N THR A 25 -6.86 7.09 2.32
CA THR A 25 -7.94 6.36 1.71
C THR A 25 -8.65 5.45 2.71
N SER A 26 -9.70 4.87 2.23
CA SER A 26 -10.71 4.07 2.91
C SER A 26 -10.22 2.68 3.34
N CYS A 27 -8.96 2.34 3.11
CA CYS A 27 -8.37 1.11 3.61
C CYS A 27 -6.94 1.33 4.13
N PRO A 28 -6.49 0.54 5.13
CA PRO A 28 -5.15 0.68 5.69
C PRO A 28 -4.08 0.34 4.66
N THR A 29 -2.94 1.03 4.75
CA THR A 29 -1.74 0.70 3.98
C THR A 29 -0.60 0.38 4.93
N GLU A 30 -0.06 -0.82 4.82
CA GLU A 30 1.09 -1.28 5.57
C GLU A 30 2.33 -1.19 4.69
N CYS A 31 3.42 -0.61 5.20
CA CYS A 31 4.67 -0.51 4.47
C CYS A 31 5.82 -1.10 5.30
N ARG A 32 6.55 -2.01 4.69
CA ARG A 32 7.74 -2.62 5.26
C ARG A 32 8.93 -2.32 4.37
N LEU A 33 9.90 -1.62 4.95
CA LEU A 33 11.16 -1.27 4.32
C LEU A 33 12.26 -2.17 4.86
N SER A 34 13.12 -2.67 4.00
CA SER A 34 14.29 -3.45 4.42
C SER A 34 15.50 -3.15 3.54
N SER A 35 16.66 -3.06 4.20
CA SER A 35 17.94 -2.91 3.50
C SER A 35 18.30 -4.22 2.79
N SER A 36 18.75 -4.11 1.56
CA SER A 36 19.19 -5.25 0.75
C SER A 36 20.27 -4.82 -0.21
N LYS A 37 21.21 -5.74 -0.50
CA LYS A 37 22.24 -5.53 -1.51
C LYS A 37 21.71 -5.59 -2.95
N SER A 38 20.53 -6.19 -3.13
CA SER A 38 19.86 -6.27 -4.43
C SER A 38 19.33 -4.91 -4.84
N ARG A 39 19.10 -4.74 -6.15
CA ARG A 39 18.53 -3.50 -6.66
C ARG A 39 17.18 -3.20 -6.00
N TRP A 40 16.83 -1.94 -5.95
CA TRP A 40 15.56 -1.47 -5.40
C TRP A 40 14.38 -2.18 -6.04
N GLN A 41 13.45 -2.64 -5.20
CA GLN A 41 12.20 -3.27 -5.66
C GLN A 41 11.07 -3.01 -4.68
N CYS A 42 9.85 -3.06 -5.20
CA CYS A 42 8.64 -2.97 -4.41
C CYS A 42 7.68 -4.10 -4.81
N VAL A 43 7.20 -4.83 -3.81
CA VAL A 43 6.15 -5.84 -3.97
C VAL A 43 4.89 -5.30 -3.32
N VAL A 44 3.80 -5.25 -4.08
CA VAL A 44 2.48 -4.84 -3.59
C VAL A 44 1.61 -6.08 -3.42
N SER A 45 1.00 -6.23 -2.26
CA SER A 45 0.11 -7.35 -1.95
C SER A 45 -1.20 -6.84 -1.35
N LEU A 46 -2.25 -7.61 -1.53
CA LEU A 46 -3.52 -7.43 -0.84
C LEU A 46 -3.55 -8.37 0.37
N ARG A 47 -3.81 -7.82 1.54
CA ARG A 47 -3.88 -8.58 2.78
C ARG A 47 -5.31 -8.63 3.26
N PHE A 48 -5.87 -9.84 3.25
CA PHE A 48 -7.23 -10.11 3.68
C PHE A 48 -7.22 -10.72 5.08
N THR A 49 -8.01 -10.15 5.98
CA THR A 49 -8.22 -10.69 7.32
C THR A 49 -9.60 -11.31 7.39
N SER A 50 -9.70 -12.57 7.81
CA SER A 50 -10.95 -13.24 8.05
C SER A 50 -11.29 -13.19 9.54
N ASN A 51 -12.49 -12.71 9.87
CA ASN A 51 -12.97 -12.61 11.26
C ASN A 51 -13.22 -13.97 11.92
N SER A 52 -13.30 -15.06 11.15
CA SER A 52 -13.76 -16.33 11.67
C SER A 52 -12.66 -17.28 12.14
N GLN A 53 -11.40 -17.10 11.77
CA GLN A 53 -10.32 -18.03 12.11
C GLN A 53 -8.94 -17.41 12.28
N SER A 54 -8.81 -16.12 12.44
CA SER A 54 -7.50 -15.43 12.52
C SER A 54 -6.58 -15.75 11.32
N GLN A 55 -7.15 -16.18 10.22
CA GLN A 55 -6.36 -16.47 9.01
C GLN A 55 -6.15 -15.20 8.22
N VAL A 56 -4.88 -14.89 7.99
CA VAL A 56 -4.45 -13.81 7.12
C VAL A 56 -4.07 -14.42 5.78
N ARG A 57 -4.71 -13.95 4.71
CA ARG A 57 -4.35 -14.32 3.35
C ARG A 57 -3.67 -13.14 2.67
N ASN A 58 -2.50 -13.39 2.12
CA ASN A 58 -1.80 -12.42 1.29
C ASN A 58 -1.90 -12.85 -0.19
N GLU A 59 -2.22 -11.90 -1.04
CA GLU A 59 -2.30 -12.09 -2.48
C GLU A 59 -1.41 -11.06 -3.16
N GLU A 60 -0.40 -11.50 -3.90
CA GLU A 60 0.44 -10.58 -4.67
C GLU A 60 -0.40 -9.86 -5.72
N PHE A 61 -0.22 -8.55 -5.82
CA PHE A 61 -0.97 -7.70 -6.72
C PHE A 61 -0.06 -7.11 -7.79
N GLY A 62 0.02 -7.82 -8.90
CA GLY A 62 0.86 -7.47 -10.03
C GLY A 62 2.32 -7.87 -9.89
N PRO A 63 3.13 -7.66 -10.93
CA PRO A 63 4.54 -8.01 -10.92
C PRO A 63 5.35 -7.07 -10.02
N ILE A 64 6.55 -7.52 -9.63
CA ILE A 64 7.50 -6.72 -8.85
C ILE A 64 7.78 -5.39 -9.58
N ILE A 65 7.75 -4.31 -8.82
CA ILE A 65 8.01 -2.96 -9.32
C ILE A 65 9.48 -2.63 -9.10
N TYR A 66 10.16 -2.22 -10.15
CA TYR A 66 11.55 -1.75 -10.09
C TYR A 66 11.67 -0.25 -10.35
N ASP A 67 10.63 0.38 -10.85
CA ASP A 67 10.55 1.80 -11.10
C ASP A 67 9.66 2.48 -10.05
N LYS A 68 10.24 3.35 -9.25
CA LYS A 68 9.56 4.06 -8.16
C LYS A 68 8.34 4.86 -8.65
N ALA A 69 8.37 5.34 -9.89
CA ALA A 69 7.26 6.10 -10.47
C ALA A 69 5.98 5.27 -10.66
N GLN A 70 6.09 3.93 -10.66
CA GLN A 70 4.95 3.04 -10.83
C GLN A 70 4.25 2.66 -9.51
N VAL A 71 4.85 2.99 -8.38
CA VAL A 71 4.35 2.55 -7.06
C VAL A 71 2.99 3.19 -6.75
N GLU A 72 2.84 4.48 -6.96
CA GLU A 72 1.61 5.21 -6.66
C GLU A 72 0.40 4.62 -7.41
N ASP A 73 0.54 4.41 -8.70
CA ASP A 73 -0.53 3.84 -9.52
C ASP A 73 -0.89 2.42 -9.06
N ARG A 74 0.11 1.59 -8.72
CA ARG A 74 -0.14 0.24 -8.22
C ARG A 74 -0.88 0.25 -6.88
N ILE A 75 -0.54 1.15 -5.97
CA ILE A 75 -1.24 1.32 -4.69
C ILE A 75 -2.69 1.72 -4.92
N ARG A 76 -2.94 2.67 -5.81
CA ARG A 76 -4.28 3.13 -6.15
C ARG A 76 -5.15 1.98 -6.67
N ARG A 77 -4.62 1.19 -7.57
CA ARG A 77 -5.30 0.02 -8.12
C ARG A 77 -5.56 -1.04 -7.04
N ALA A 78 -4.60 -1.28 -6.16
CA ALA A 78 -4.73 -2.21 -5.05
C ALA A 78 -5.86 -1.79 -4.09
N GLN A 79 -5.95 -0.52 -3.75
CA GLN A 79 -7.01 0.00 -2.91
C GLN A 79 -8.39 -0.15 -3.56
N ARG A 80 -8.49 0.10 -4.85
CA ARG A 80 -9.74 -0.14 -5.60
C ARG A 80 -10.14 -1.61 -5.58
N ALA A 81 -9.18 -2.52 -5.71
CA ALA A 81 -9.45 -3.95 -5.62
C ALA A 81 -9.99 -4.35 -4.25
N ILE A 82 -9.43 -3.82 -3.17
CA ILE A 82 -9.90 -4.06 -1.81
C ILE A 82 -11.31 -3.53 -1.57
N LEU A 83 -11.62 -2.35 -2.10
CA LEU A 83 -12.92 -1.71 -1.93
C LEU A 83 -14.01 -2.28 -2.85
N ASN A 84 -13.67 -3.16 -3.76
CA ASN A 84 -14.61 -3.82 -4.68
C ASN A 84 -14.47 -5.35 -4.61
N PRO A 85 -14.81 -5.96 -3.46
CA PRO A 85 -14.54 -7.38 -3.20
C PRO A 85 -15.35 -8.34 -4.08
N SER A 86 -16.44 -7.91 -4.71
CA SER A 86 -17.22 -8.74 -5.63
C SER A 86 -16.56 -8.95 -6.97
N LYS A 87 -15.55 -8.13 -7.31
CA LYS A 87 -14.84 -8.21 -8.58
C LYS A 87 -13.47 -8.87 -8.37
N PRO A 88 -12.98 -9.62 -9.39
CA PRO A 88 -11.63 -10.19 -9.33
C PRO A 88 -10.58 -9.09 -9.17
N SER A 89 -9.64 -9.25 -8.25
CA SER A 89 -8.60 -8.25 -7.97
C SER A 89 -7.74 -7.95 -9.20
N LYS A 90 -7.44 -8.96 -10.00
CA LYS A 90 -6.63 -8.83 -11.22
C LYS A 90 -7.23 -7.90 -12.26
N GLN A 91 -8.54 -7.71 -12.24
CA GLN A 91 -9.22 -6.80 -13.16
C GLN A 91 -8.69 -5.37 -13.01
N PHE A 92 -8.39 -4.97 -11.78
CA PHE A 92 -7.92 -3.60 -11.48
C PHE A 92 -6.49 -3.33 -11.93
N LEU A 93 -5.72 -4.36 -12.29
CA LEU A 93 -4.39 -4.18 -12.86
C LEU A 93 -4.41 -3.71 -14.31
N VAL A 94 -5.45 -4.06 -15.05
CA VAL A 94 -5.57 -3.80 -16.49
C VAL A 94 -6.63 -2.76 -16.83
N ASP A 95 -7.49 -2.44 -15.86
CA ASP A 95 -8.57 -1.48 -16.06
C ASP A 95 -8.01 -0.07 -16.18
N THR A 96 -8.37 0.61 -17.28
CA THR A 96 -7.97 1.99 -17.55
C THR A 96 -9.01 3.00 -17.07
N ASP A 97 -10.17 2.52 -16.60
CA ASP A 97 -11.25 3.37 -16.16
C ASP A 97 -10.97 3.89 -14.74
N ASP A 98 -10.52 5.14 -14.68
CA ASP A 98 -10.19 5.84 -13.43
C ASP A 98 -11.43 6.37 -12.71
N ASN A 99 -12.59 5.78 -12.97
CA ASN A 99 -13.86 6.16 -12.34
C ASN A 99 -13.88 5.70 -10.88
N THR A 100 -13.19 6.45 -10.03
CA THR A 100 -13.01 6.19 -8.62
C THR A 100 -14.26 6.41 -7.76
N GLN A 101 -15.38 6.78 -8.37
CA GLN A 101 -16.54 7.28 -7.60
C GLN A 101 -17.50 6.19 -7.12
N ASP A 102 -17.40 4.97 -7.63
CA ASP A 102 -18.37 3.93 -7.34
C ASP A 102 -17.72 2.68 -6.72
N SER A 103 -17.03 2.86 -5.59
CA SER A 103 -16.56 1.71 -4.81
C SER A 103 -17.71 1.05 -4.07
N GLU A 104 -17.75 -0.30 -4.03
CA GLU A 104 -18.75 -1.07 -3.30
C GLU A 104 -18.69 -0.80 -1.80
N LEU A 105 -17.48 -0.60 -1.26
CA LEU A 105 -17.23 -0.31 0.14
C LEU A 105 -16.67 1.10 0.30
N SER A 106 -17.13 1.79 1.35
CA SER A 106 -16.54 3.07 1.76
C SER A 106 -15.27 2.87 2.59
N PHE A 107 -15.19 1.76 3.35
CA PHE A 107 -14.06 1.40 4.20
C PHE A 107 -13.85 -0.10 4.19
N SER A 108 -12.61 -0.53 4.42
CA SER A 108 -12.28 -1.94 4.60
C SER A 108 -11.23 -2.11 5.69
N SER A 109 -11.30 -3.21 6.42
CA SER A 109 -10.24 -3.65 7.34
C SER A 109 -9.13 -4.42 6.64
N ASN A 110 -9.34 -4.83 5.40
CA ASN A 110 -8.28 -5.40 4.56
C ASN A 110 -7.31 -4.31 4.15
N CYS A 111 -6.05 -4.65 3.98
CA CYS A 111 -5.03 -3.64 3.75
C CYS A 111 -4.18 -3.91 2.50
N VAL A 112 -3.62 -2.83 1.97
CA VAL A 112 -2.56 -2.88 0.98
C VAL A 112 -1.24 -3.05 1.72
N SER A 113 -0.45 -4.04 1.34
CA SER A 113 0.87 -4.30 1.92
C SER A 113 1.95 -3.99 0.90
N LEU A 114 2.90 -3.14 1.30
CA LEU A 114 4.06 -2.78 0.50
C LEU A 114 5.31 -3.37 1.14
N GLN A 115 6.11 -4.08 0.36
CA GLN A 115 7.44 -4.52 0.75
C GLN A 115 8.46 -3.87 -0.17
N ILE A 116 9.24 -2.96 0.38
CA ILE A 116 10.25 -2.21 -0.36
C ILE A 116 11.63 -2.61 0.16
N SER A 117 12.51 -2.98 -0.73
CA SER A 117 13.89 -3.33 -0.40
C SER A 117 14.87 -2.72 -1.38
N GLY A 118 16.09 -2.47 -0.90
CA GLY A 118 17.15 -1.91 -1.74
C GLY A 118 18.37 -1.47 -0.94
N PRO A 119 19.45 -1.04 -1.63
CA PRO A 119 20.71 -0.71 -0.98
C PRO A 119 20.65 0.48 -0.01
N ASP A 120 19.82 1.47 -0.34
CA ASP A 120 19.72 2.71 0.44
C ASP A 120 18.41 2.77 1.24
N VAL A 121 17.78 1.63 1.45
CA VAL A 121 16.52 1.54 2.19
C VAL A 121 16.81 1.25 3.65
N ALA A 122 16.20 2.01 4.56
CA ALA A 122 16.27 1.78 5.99
C ALA A 122 15.37 0.61 6.40
N ASP A 123 15.69 -0.05 7.51
CA ASP A 123 14.83 -1.09 8.09
C ASP A 123 13.76 -0.41 8.94
N LEU A 124 12.53 -0.35 8.42
CA LEU A 124 11.43 0.39 9.02
C LEU A 124 10.10 -0.22 8.60
N SER A 125 9.17 -0.34 9.55
CA SER A 125 7.79 -0.73 9.25
C SER A 125 6.81 0.30 9.81
N PHE A 126 5.78 0.62 9.04
CA PHE A 126 4.71 1.49 9.49
C PHE A 126 3.39 1.09 8.85
N CYS A 127 2.30 1.52 9.46
CA CYS A 127 0.95 1.27 8.97
C CYS A 127 0.16 2.56 9.03
N ASP A 128 -0.48 2.92 7.92
CA ASP A 128 -1.42 4.03 7.84
C ASP A 128 -2.83 3.48 7.99
N LEU A 129 -3.55 3.96 9.01
CA LEU A 129 -4.90 3.52 9.32
C LEU A 129 -5.94 4.49 8.74
N PRO A 130 -7.12 3.99 8.33
CA PRO A 130 -8.22 4.85 7.92
C PRO A 130 -8.59 5.83 9.02
N GLY A 131 -8.89 7.09 8.66
CA GLY A 131 -9.26 8.12 9.61
C GLY A 131 -8.10 8.93 10.18
N GLY A 132 -6.88 8.78 9.65
CA GLY A 132 -5.73 9.63 9.96
C GLY A 132 -4.99 9.28 11.24
N SER A 133 -5.25 8.13 11.87
CA SER A 133 -4.41 7.64 12.96
C SER A 133 -3.20 6.91 12.40
N PHE A 134 -2.03 7.37 12.80
CA PHE A 134 -0.75 6.84 12.36
C PHE A 134 -0.08 6.06 13.48
N MET A 135 0.32 4.82 13.21
CA MET A 135 1.16 4.05 14.11
C MET A 135 2.43 3.62 13.39
N SER A 136 3.56 4.22 13.78
CA SER A 136 4.87 3.75 13.36
C SER A 136 5.41 2.75 14.40
N ARG A 137 5.89 1.62 13.93
CA ARG A 137 6.70 0.72 14.75
C ARG A 137 8.08 0.64 14.12
N LEU A 138 9.05 1.13 14.86
CA LEU A 138 10.46 0.92 14.55
C LEU A 138 10.85 -0.48 15.04
N TYR A 139 11.26 -1.32 14.12
CA TYR A 139 11.91 -2.59 14.47
C TYR A 139 13.41 -2.42 14.25
N SER A 140 14.11 -2.47 15.31
CA SER A 140 15.57 -2.58 15.25
C SER A 140 16.00 -4.00 14.89
#